data_2540e4f0627ed084044445f8620f72a0
#
_entry.id   2540e4f0627ed084044445f8620f72a0
#
_cell.length_a   1.000
_cell.length_b   1.000
_cell.length_c   1.000
_cell.angle_alpha   90.00
_cell.angle_beta   90.00
_cell.angle_gamma   90.00
#
_symmetry.space_group_name_H-M   'P 1'
#
loop_
_entity.id
_entity.type
_entity.pdbx_description
1 polymer ?
#
loop_
_entity_poly.entity_id
_entity_poly.type
_entity_poly.pdbx_seq_one_letter_code
_entity_poly.pdbx_strand_id
1 'polypeptide(L)'
;MLPKIEDYDQLLREFRWRIPETFNIGVAVSDAWAARDPDRVCLQHFSPDGAHAALTYGAFAARSSAFAGGLAAHGVSPGDRVAILLPKGFEAAIAHAAIYKMGAVALPLALLFGVEALAYRLKDAGAAAIITNRFGYERLVASRDELPELRLVVLAEGGDEPGTVPFRALANGVSRFEAAVTKPDDPALMIYTSGTTGPPKGALHGHRVLLGHLPGFQLHHHFLPQSGDRMWTPADWAWAGGLLNALLPSLFFGVPVVSSLAQKFDAHMAFRIMEEMDIRNAFIPPTALRLLKSVERPRQRYALKLRTLGSAGEALGRETFEWAKRELGIEVSEFYGQTECNIVISSATGLGVVKPGSMGKAAPGHQVAIIDGQGRVLPAGAVGQVAVRRPDPVMFLGYWGNEQATKAKFIGDWMTTGDQGVMDEEGYFTFFGRDDDVITSSGYRIGPGEIEDCLAGHPHVQLAAAVGKPDPIRTEIVKAFVVLKPGVAAGEETAAGIREWVKNRLSMHEYPREIAFVDSLPMTTSGKVIRRLLRQKAAAEARPSHG
;
A
#
# COMPACT_ATOMS: atom_id res chain seq x y z
N MET A 1 17.96 2.32 11.65
CA MET A 1 17.69 3.75 11.40
C MET A 1 18.77 4.31 10.49
N LEU A 2 18.42 5.22 9.59
CA LEU A 2 19.40 5.85 8.70
C LEU A 2 20.36 6.75 9.50
N PRO A 3 21.67 6.71 9.23
CA PRO A 3 22.57 7.76 9.68
C PRO A 3 22.22 9.08 8.98
N LYS A 4 22.42 10.20 9.65
CA LYS A 4 22.19 11.53 9.06
C LYS A 4 23.33 11.88 8.12
N ILE A 5 23.26 11.39 6.90
CA ILE A 5 24.22 11.61 5.82
C ILE A 5 23.46 12.25 4.67
N GLU A 6 23.92 13.40 4.21
CA GLU A 6 23.26 14.19 3.16
C GLU A 6 23.69 13.79 1.74
N ASP A 7 24.65 12.90 1.59
CA ASP A 7 25.07 12.31 0.33
C ASP A 7 24.47 10.90 0.20
N TYR A 8 23.69 10.68 -0.86
CA TYR A 8 23.00 9.42 -1.07
C TYR A 8 23.96 8.24 -1.28
N ASP A 9 25.01 8.41 -2.06
CA ASP A 9 25.95 7.33 -2.36
C ASP A 9 26.77 6.97 -1.13
N GLN A 10 27.13 7.96 -0.31
CA GLN A 10 27.76 7.73 0.99
C GLN A 10 26.81 6.98 1.92
N LEU A 11 25.53 7.38 1.95
CA LEU A 11 24.50 6.71 2.75
C LEU A 11 24.37 5.23 2.40
N LEU A 12 24.36 4.89 1.10
CA LEU A 12 24.34 3.49 0.65
C LEU A 12 25.60 2.71 1.08
N ARG A 13 26.77 3.33 0.98
CA ARG A 13 28.05 2.70 1.37
C ARG A 13 28.15 2.45 2.87
N GLU A 14 27.62 3.36 3.69
CA GLU A 14 27.78 3.31 5.15
C GLU A 14 26.65 2.60 5.87
N PHE A 15 25.45 2.52 5.26
CA PHE A 15 24.32 1.85 5.90
C PHE A 15 24.59 0.36 6.13
N ARG A 16 24.28 -0.11 7.32
CA ARG A 16 24.31 -1.54 7.69
C ARG A 16 23.09 -1.88 8.51
N TRP A 17 22.48 -3.02 8.21
CA TRP A 17 21.39 -3.56 9.00
C TRP A 17 21.85 -3.86 10.43
N ARG A 18 21.01 -3.49 11.38
CA ARG A 18 21.15 -3.83 12.79
C ARG A 18 19.84 -4.47 13.25
N ILE A 19 19.73 -5.77 13.05
CA ILE A 19 18.58 -6.56 13.45
C ILE A 19 18.92 -7.13 14.83
N PRO A 20 18.16 -6.81 15.90
CA PRO A 20 18.39 -7.35 17.23
C PRO A 20 18.03 -8.84 17.29
N GLU A 21 18.54 -9.57 18.29
CA GLU A 21 18.23 -10.98 18.52
C GLU A 21 16.76 -11.21 18.86
N THR A 22 16.16 -10.25 19.58
CA THR A 22 14.72 -10.25 19.90
C THR A 22 14.09 -8.95 19.46
N PHE A 23 12.92 -9.02 18.86
CA PHE A 23 12.16 -7.86 18.45
C PHE A 23 10.67 -8.16 18.40
N ASN A 24 9.87 -7.35 19.09
CA ASN A 24 8.41 -7.42 19.07
C ASN A 24 7.85 -6.08 18.56
N ILE A 25 7.11 -6.13 17.46
CA ILE A 25 6.52 -4.92 16.85
C ILE A 25 5.62 -4.20 17.84
N GLY A 26 4.76 -4.93 18.58
CA GLY A 26 3.81 -4.35 19.54
C GLY A 26 4.51 -3.55 20.63
N VAL A 27 5.57 -4.11 21.21
CA VAL A 27 6.41 -3.41 22.21
C VAL A 27 7.09 -2.19 21.60
N ALA A 28 7.66 -2.33 20.41
CA ALA A 28 8.42 -1.26 19.75
C ALA A 28 7.56 -0.03 19.38
N VAL A 29 6.29 -0.25 19.00
CA VAL A 29 5.39 0.83 18.58
C VAL A 29 4.52 1.40 19.71
N SER A 30 4.57 0.84 20.91
CA SER A 30 3.76 1.30 22.04
C SER A 30 4.55 1.43 23.35
N ASP A 31 4.96 0.32 23.96
CA ASP A 31 5.56 0.30 25.32
C ASP A 31 6.90 1.05 25.37
N ALA A 32 7.71 0.96 24.33
CA ALA A 32 8.99 1.65 24.26
C ALA A 32 8.85 3.19 24.35
N TRP A 33 7.77 3.74 23.78
CA TRP A 33 7.45 5.15 23.90
C TRP A 33 6.72 5.47 25.19
N ALA A 34 5.81 4.62 25.65
CA ALA A 34 5.12 4.80 26.92
C ALA A 34 6.10 4.87 28.10
N ALA A 35 7.16 4.07 28.07
CA ALA A 35 8.23 4.11 29.08
C ALA A 35 9.08 5.40 29.01
N ARG A 36 9.18 6.05 27.86
CA ARG A 36 10.01 7.24 27.62
C ARG A 36 9.21 8.55 27.79
N ASP A 37 8.00 8.59 27.24
CA ASP A 37 7.15 9.79 27.17
C ASP A 37 5.67 9.34 27.08
N PRO A 38 5.04 8.97 28.21
CA PRO A 38 3.69 8.41 28.23
C PRO A 38 2.62 9.38 27.75
N ASP A 39 2.84 10.68 27.93
CA ASP A 39 1.87 11.74 27.56
C ASP A 39 1.96 12.15 26.08
N ARG A 40 3.00 11.67 25.37
CA ARG A 40 3.15 11.92 23.94
C ARG A 40 1.99 11.35 23.15
N VAL A 41 1.36 12.19 22.32
CA VAL A 41 0.29 11.77 21.42
C VAL A 41 0.84 10.84 20.35
N CYS A 42 0.22 9.66 20.17
CA CYS A 42 0.57 8.68 19.15
C CYS A 42 -0.45 8.62 18.01
N LEU A 43 -1.73 8.81 18.32
CA LEU A 43 -2.82 8.76 17.36
C LEU A 43 -3.76 9.94 17.57
N GLN A 44 -4.27 10.46 16.46
CA GLN A 44 -5.34 11.45 16.45
C GLN A 44 -6.44 11.00 15.50
N HIS A 45 -7.67 11.32 15.84
CA HIS A 45 -8.82 11.04 14.98
C HIS A 45 -9.45 12.35 14.55
N PHE A 46 -9.49 12.57 13.24
CA PHE A 46 -10.19 13.68 12.64
C PHE A 46 -11.69 13.40 12.61
N SER A 47 -12.47 14.35 13.15
CA SER A 47 -13.93 14.37 13.03
C SER A 47 -14.39 15.60 12.26
N PRO A 48 -15.30 15.46 11.26
CA PRO A 48 -15.76 16.59 10.44
C PRO A 48 -16.48 17.71 11.21
N ASP A 49 -17.00 17.39 12.41
CA ASP A 49 -17.66 18.32 13.34
C ASP A 49 -16.69 19.07 14.25
N GLY A 50 -15.38 18.80 14.13
CA GLY A 50 -14.32 19.40 14.93
C GLY A 50 -14.07 18.73 16.28
N ALA A 51 -14.82 17.69 16.65
CA ALA A 51 -14.62 16.91 17.88
C ALA A 51 -13.46 15.90 17.72
N HIS A 52 -12.25 16.41 17.47
CA HIS A 52 -11.07 15.58 17.30
C HIS A 52 -10.70 14.87 18.59
N ALA A 53 -10.32 13.60 18.48
CA ALA A 53 -9.86 12.79 19.60
C ALA A 53 -8.36 12.49 19.49
N ALA A 54 -7.70 12.25 20.62
CA ALA A 54 -6.30 11.88 20.68
C ALA A 54 -6.06 10.73 21.64
N LEU A 55 -5.05 9.92 21.36
CA LEU A 55 -4.58 8.82 22.19
C LEU A 55 -3.09 9.04 22.46
N THR A 56 -2.67 8.95 23.73
CA THR A 56 -1.26 9.03 24.12
C THR A 56 -0.59 7.66 24.11
N TYR A 57 0.74 7.60 24.09
CA TYR A 57 1.48 6.34 24.15
C TYR A 57 1.22 5.59 25.47
N GLY A 58 1.08 6.28 26.61
CA GLY A 58 0.73 5.65 27.86
C GLY A 58 -0.62 4.93 27.81
N ALA A 59 -1.64 5.61 27.28
CA ALA A 59 -2.98 5.03 27.12
C ALA A 59 -2.98 3.92 26.04
N PHE A 60 -2.23 4.09 24.95
CA PHE A 60 -2.10 3.09 23.90
C PHE A 60 -1.44 1.80 24.40
N ALA A 61 -0.31 1.92 25.14
CA ALA A 61 0.38 0.77 25.72
C ALA A 61 -0.51 0.03 26.75
N ALA A 62 -1.19 0.78 27.63
CA ALA A 62 -2.08 0.19 28.63
C ALA A 62 -3.25 -0.56 27.97
N ARG A 63 -3.94 0.09 27.03
CA ARG A 63 -5.10 -0.50 26.34
C ARG A 63 -4.73 -1.70 25.47
N SER A 64 -3.59 -1.65 24.76
CA SER A 64 -3.13 -2.78 23.94
C SER A 64 -2.65 -3.96 24.80
N SER A 65 -2.06 -3.72 25.97
CA SER A 65 -1.70 -4.79 26.91
C SER A 65 -2.94 -5.41 27.57
N ALA A 66 -3.92 -4.59 27.98
CA ALA A 66 -5.21 -5.10 28.50
C ALA A 66 -5.92 -5.95 27.44
N PHE A 67 -5.95 -5.46 26.17
CA PHE A 67 -6.58 -6.16 25.07
C PHE A 67 -5.89 -7.50 24.75
N ALA A 68 -4.54 -7.55 24.79
CA ALA A 68 -3.77 -8.79 24.66
C ALA A 68 -4.11 -9.80 25.76
N GLY A 69 -4.16 -9.36 27.02
CA GLY A 69 -4.60 -10.19 28.15
C GLY A 69 -6.03 -10.69 28.00
N GLY A 70 -6.93 -9.84 27.51
CA GLY A 70 -8.31 -10.20 27.21
C GLY A 70 -8.41 -11.26 26.11
N LEU A 71 -7.67 -11.13 25.02
CA LEU A 71 -7.60 -12.14 23.95
C LEU A 71 -7.07 -13.48 24.49
N ALA A 72 -5.99 -13.43 25.30
CA ALA A 72 -5.42 -14.64 25.92
C ALA A 72 -6.42 -15.34 26.86
N ALA A 73 -7.17 -14.59 27.66
CA ALA A 73 -8.22 -15.13 28.53
C ALA A 73 -9.35 -15.81 27.74
N HIS A 74 -9.56 -15.45 26.48
CA HIS A 74 -10.51 -16.07 25.56
C HIS A 74 -9.87 -17.13 24.65
N GLY A 75 -8.69 -17.64 25.02
CA GLY A 75 -8.05 -18.78 24.38
C GLY A 75 -7.24 -18.46 23.13
N VAL A 76 -6.94 -17.20 22.83
CA VAL A 76 -5.98 -16.83 21.78
C VAL A 76 -4.56 -17.06 22.29
N SER A 77 -3.74 -17.74 21.50
CA SER A 77 -2.38 -18.15 21.85
C SER A 77 -1.33 -17.55 20.90
N PRO A 78 -0.04 -17.52 21.28
CA PRO A 78 1.03 -17.18 20.34
C PRO A 78 0.96 -18.06 19.07
N GLY A 79 1.18 -17.44 17.91
CA GLY A 79 1.07 -18.09 16.60
C GLY A 79 -0.35 -18.20 16.03
N ASP A 80 -1.40 -17.94 16.81
CA ASP A 80 -2.77 -17.85 16.28
C ASP A 80 -2.91 -16.66 15.32
N ARG A 81 -3.72 -16.83 14.28
CA ARG A 81 -4.06 -15.75 13.34
C ARG A 81 -5.29 -15.02 13.85
N VAL A 82 -5.14 -13.74 14.07
CA VAL A 82 -6.20 -12.86 14.56
C VAL A 82 -6.56 -11.83 13.51
N ALA A 83 -7.75 -11.95 12.95
CA ALA A 83 -8.22 -11.05 11.91
C ALA A 83 -8.62 -9.68 12.49
N ILE A 84 -8.27 -8.61 11.76
CA ILE A 84 -8.65 -7.23 12.05
C ILE A 84 -9.47 -6.72 10.87
N LEU A 85 -10.78 -6.64 11.03
CA LEU A 85 -11.75 -6.16 10.04
C LEU A 85 -12.37 -4.85 10.55
N LEU A 86 -11.55 -3.83 10.69
CA LEU A 86 -11.91 -2.54 11.29
C LEU A 86 -11.50 -1.37 10.36
N PRO A 87 -12.23 -0.25 10.43
CA PRO A 87 -11.78 0.99 9.81
C PRO A 87 -10.52 1.52 10.53
N LYS A 88 -9.82 2.46 9.87
CA LYS A 88 -8.70 3.17 10.49
C LYS A 88 -9.16 3.92 11.74
N GLY A 89 -8.55 3.62 12.89
CA GLY A 89 -8.91 4.22 14.16
C GLY A 89 -8.10 3.67 15.31
N PHE A 90 -8.44 4.11 16.51
CA PHE A 90 -7.74 3.68 17.74
C PHE A 90 -7.87 2.18 17.96
N GLU A 91 -9.06 1.62 17.71
CA GLU A 91 -9.35 0.20 17.90
C GLU A 91 -8.48 -0.68 16.98
N ALA A 92 -8.32 -0.30 15.71
CA ALA A 92 -7.46 -1.03 14.78
C ALA A 92 -5.99 -0.99 15.21
N ALA A 93 -5.49 0.17 15.63
CA ALA A 93 -4.11 0.30 16.10
C ALA A 93 -3.87 -0.49 17.40
N ILE A 94 -4.82 -0.42 18.37
CA ILE A 94 -4.77 -1.19 19.62
C ILE A 94 -4.76 -2.68 19.32
N ALA A 95 -5.60 -3.16 18.42
CA ALA A 95 -5.66 -4.56 18.01
C ALA A 95 -4.33 -5.03 17.42
N HIS A 96 -3.75 -4.27 16.49
CA HIS A 96 -2.43 -4.57 15.92
C HIS A 96 -1.36 -4.69 17.01
N ALA A 97 -1.22 -3.67 17.86
CA ALA A 97 -0.22 -3.71 18.92
C ALA A 97 -0.40 -4.89 19.89
N ALA A 98 -1.65 -5.19 20.28
CA ALA A 98 -1.97 -6.29 21.17
C ALA A 98 -1.62 -7.66 20.57
N ILE A 99 -2.00 -7.90 19.32
CA ILE A 99 -1.72 -9.15 18.62
C ILE A 99 -0.20 -9.38 18.51
N TYR A 100 0.56 -8.35 18.15
CA TYR A 100 2.03 -8.46 18.11
C TYR A 100 2.64 -8.70 19.49
N LYS A 101 2.12 -8.05 20.56
CA LYS A 101 2.58 -8.29 21.95
C LYS A 101 2.39 -9.74 22.36
N MET A 102 1.33 -10.39 21.89
CA MET A 102 1.05 -11.80 22.19
C MET A 102 1.98 -12.76 21.43
N GLY A 103 2.72 -12.33 20.43
CA GLY A 103 3.37 -13.23 19.47
C GLY A 103 2.37 -13.95 18.58
N ALA A 104 1.18 -13.42 18.43
CA ALA A 104 0.16 -13.88 17.48
C ALA A 104 0.35 -13.17 16.12
N VAL A 105 -0.33 -13.67 15.09
CA VAL A 105 -0.22 -13.15 13.72
C VAL A 105 -1.39 -12.26 13.40
N ALA A 106 -1.14 -10.98 13.17
CA ALA A 106 -2.16 -10.04 12.71
C ALA A 106 -2.55 -10.34 11.27
N LEU A 107 -3.85 -10.46 11.02
CA LEU A 107 -4.46 -10.66 9.71
C LEU A 107 -5.36 -9.47 9.39
N PRO A 108 -4.80 -8.33 8.89
CA PRO A 108 -5.62 -7.18 8.51
C PRO A 108 -6.44 -7.49 7.27
N LEU A 109 -7.74 -7.18 7.33
CA LEU A 109 -8.72 -7.41 6.28
C LEU A 109 -9.48 -6.12 5.97
N ALA A 110 -9.68 -5.84 4.67
CA ALA A 110 -10.39 -4.65 4.25
C ALA A 110 -11.91 -4.81 4.46
N LEU A 111 -12.56 -3.81 5.04
CA LEU A 111 -14.02 -3.76 5.20
C LEU A 111 -14.79 -3.86 3.87
N LEU A 112 -14.13 -3.59 2.75
CA LEU A 112 -14.71 -3.69 1.41
C LEU A 112 -14.83 -5.14 0.90
N PHE A 113 -14.25 -6.14 1.59
CA PHE A 113 -14.41 -7.53 1.18
C PHE A 113 -15.87 -7.98 1.31
N GLY A 114 -16.41 -8.60 0.26
CA GLY A 114 -17.69 -9.30 0.30
C GLY A 114 -17.61 -10.59 1.12
N VAL A 115 -18.75 -11.21 1.37
CA VAL A 115 -18.89 -12.41 2.22
C VAL A 115 -17.94 -13.53 1.80
N GLU A 116 -17.92 -13.92 0.53
CA GLU A 116 -17.06 -15.01 0.00
C GLU A 116 -15.57 -14.67 0.14
N ALA A 117 -15.19 -13.43 -0.17
CA ALA A 117 -13.80 -12.98 -0.08
C ALA A 117 -13.30 -12.94 1.37
N LEU A 118 -14.17 -12.62 2.31
CA LEU A 118 -13.90 -12.64 3.76
C LEU A 118 -13.78 -14.08 4.25
N ALA A 119 -14.78 -14.92 3.96
CA ALA A 119 -14.82 -16.32 4.36
C ALA A 119 -13.60 -17.09 3.86
N TYR A 120 -13.23 -16.90 2.58
CA TYR A 120 -12.02 -17.53 2.01
C TYR A 120 -10.77 -17.22 2.85
N ARG A 121 -10.51 -15.94 3.17
CA ARG A 121 -9.31 -15.53 3.88
C ARG A 121 -9.27 -15.99 5.32
N LEU A 122 -10.40 -15.96 6.01
CA LEU A 122 -10.52 -16.45 7.38
C LEU A 122 -10.28 -17.96 7.44
N LYS A 123 -10.84 -18.72 6.49
CA LYS A 123 -10.69 -20.17 6.39
C LYS A 123 -9.27 -20.57 6.00
N ASP A 124 -8.71 -19.96 4.95
CA ASP A 124 -7.36 -20.24 4.46
C ASP A 124 -6.29 -19.92 5.51
N ALA A 125 -6.45 -18.82 6.24
CA ALA A 125 -5.57 -18.47 7.35
C ALA A 125 -5.79 -19.35 8.59
N GLY A 126 -6.91 -20.07 8.71
CA GLY A 126 -7.31 -20.73 9.96
C GLY A 126 -7.43 -19.70 11.10
N ALA A 127 -8.16 -18.61 10.87
CA ALA A 127 -8.25 -17.52 11.83
C ALA A 127 -8.94 -17.96 13.12
N ALA A 128 -8.26 -17.79 14.27
CA ALA A 128 -8.77 -18.17 15.58
C ALA A 128 -9.72 -17.12 16.18
N ALA A 129 -9.48 -15.85 15.84
CA ALA A 129 -10.30 -14.74 16.31
C ALA A 129 -10.46 -13.69 15.22
N ILE A 130 -11.52 -12.91 15.32
CA ILE A 130 -11.75 -11.71 14.49
C ILE A 130 -12.17 -10.53 15.37
N ILE A 131 -11.58 -9.38 15.10
CA ILE A 131 -11.94 -8.10 15.69
C ILE A 131 -12.61 -7.29 14.59
N THR A 132 -13.88 -6.94 14.78
CA THR A 132 -14.68 -6.30 13.74
C THR A 132 -15.62 -5.25 14.30
N ASN A 133 -16.24 -4.46 13.42
CA ASN A 133 -17.37 -3.61 13.75
C ASN A 133 -18.70 -4.29 13.32
N ARG A 134 -19.83 -3.62 13.56
CA ARG A 134 -21.16 -4.17 13.22
C ARG A 134 -21.27 -4.52 11.73
N PHE A 135 -20.78 -3.65 10.86
CA PHE A 135 -20.83 -3.85 9.42
C PHE A 135 -20.05 -5.09 8.94
N GLY A 136 -18.87 -5.35 9.55
CA GLY A 136 -18.09 -6.57 9.27
C GLY A 136 -18.72 -7.81 9.90
N TYR A 137 -19.33 -7.69 11.08
CA TYR A 137 -20.03 -8.77 11.75
C TYR A 137 -21.22 -9.30 10.94
N GLU A 138 -22.04 -8.42 10.38
CA GLU A 138 -23.16 -8.81 9.53
C GLU A 138 -22.74 -9.67 8.33
N ARG A 139 -21.56 -9.40 7.76
CA ARG A 139 -20.96 -10.24 6.70
C ARG A 139 -20.40 -11.55 7.20
N LEU A 140 -19.81 -11.55 8.40
CA LEU A 140 -19.25 -12.73 9.02
C LEU A 140 -20.34 -13.76 9.34
N VAL A 141 -21.48 -13.33 9.85
CA VAL A 141 -22.62 -14.21 10.21
C VAL A 141 -23.07 -15.06 9.04
N ALA A 142 -23.06 -14.51 7.81
CA ALA A 142 -23.47 -15.22 6.60
C ALA A 142 -22.60 -16.43 6.24
N SER A 143 -21.36 -16.50 6.77
CA SER A 143 -20.41 -17.60 6.49
C SER A 143 -19.86 -18.24 7.77
N ARG A 144 -20.47 -17.99 8.92
CA ARG A 144 -19.96 -18.40 10.24
C ARG A 144 -19.76 -19.91 10.36
N ASP A 145 -20.66 -20.69 9.80
CA ASP A 145 -20.64 -22.16 9.85
C ASP A 145 -19.48 -22.79 9.03
N GLU A 146 -18.92 -22.02 8.08
CA GLU A 146 -17.78 -22.43 7.26
C GLU A 146 -16.42 -22.22 7.96
N LEU A 147 -16.42 -21.60 9.16
CA LEU A 147 -15.24 -21.13 9.88
C LEU A 147 -15.06 -21.85 11.23
N PRO A 148 -14.76 -23.17 11.24
CA PRO A 148 -14.69 -23.95 12.48
C PRO A 148 -13.55 -23.52 13.41
N GLU A 149 -12.45 -22.97 12.86
CA GLU A 149 -11.30 -22.48 13.65
C GLU A 149 -11.60 -21.16 14.38
N LEU A 150 -12.61 -20.40 13.94
CA LEU A 150 -12.94 -19.10 14.49
C LEU A 150 -13.69 -19.25 15.81
N ARG A 151 -13.00 -19.08 16.93
CA ARG A 151 -13.53 -19.27 18.30
C ARG A 151 -14.02 -17.99 18.97
N LEU A 152 -13.45 -16.85 18.58
CA LEU A 152 -13.71 -15.55 19.24
C LEU A 152 -14.07 -14.49 18.21
N VAL A 153 -15.15 -13.78 18.47
CA VAL A 153 -15.56 -12.59 17.73
C VAL A 153 -15.58 -11.41 18.71
N VAL A 154 -14.74 -10.40 18.45
CA VAL A 154 -14.68 -9.16 19.24
C VAL A 154 -15.33 -8.04 18.45
N LEU A 155 -16.32 -7.37 19.06
CA LEU A 155 -17.09 -6.31 18.42
C LEU A 155 -16.68 -4.92 18.94
N ALA A 156 -16.22 -4.04 18.03
CA ALA A 156 -15.75 -2.70 18.38
C ALA A 156 -16.87 -1.74 18.77
N GLU A 157 -18.05 -1.88 18.15
CA GLU A 157 -19.23 -1.05 18.39
C GLU A 157 -20.39 -1.91 18.90
N GLY A 158 -21.12 -1.44 19.90
CA GLY A 158 -22.20 -2.21 20.52
C GLY A 158 -21.65 -3.20 21.53
N GLY A 159 -22.09 -4.42 21.51
CA GLY A 159 -21.53 -5.45 22.39
C GLY A 159 -22.53 -6.45 22.96
N ASP A 160 -23.77 -6.43 22.50
CA ASP A 160 -24.82 -7.32 22.98
C ASP A 160 -25.25 -8.35 21.90
N GLU A 161 -24.47 -8.50 20.84
CA GLU A 161 -24.73 -9.54 19.84
C GLU A 161 -24.34 -10.91 20.39
N PRO A 162 -25.21 -11.92 20.28
CA PRO A 162 -24.95 -13.26 20.80
C PRO A 162 -23.63 -13.85 20.30
N GLY A 163 -22.80 -14.36 21.22
CA GLY A 163 -21.53 -14.99 20.90
C GLY A 163 -20.39 -14.00 20.57
N THR A 164 -20.58 -12.71 20.87
CA THR A 164 -19.52 -11.70 20.73
C THR A 164 -19.02 -11.18 22.07
N VAL A 165 -17.81 -10.63 22.06
CA VAL A 165 -17.19 -9.95 23.22
C VAL A 165 -16.98 -8.49 22.87
N PRO A 166 -17.42 -7.54 23.72
CA PRO A 166 -17.19 -6.12 23.46
C PRO A 166 -15.71 -5.76 23.49
N PHE A 167 -15.21 -5.05 22.47
CA PHE A 167 -13.83 -4.56 22.40
C PHE A 167 -13.41 -3.79 23.66
N ARG A 168 -14.31 -2.90 24.15
CA ARG A 168 -14.07 -2.08 25.34
C ARG A 168 -13.87 -2.93 26.61
N ALA A 169 -14.51 -4.09 26.71
CA ALA A 169 -14.35 -4.97 27.84
C ALA A 169 -12.92 -5.55 27.91
N LEU A 170 -12.33 -5.84 26.77
CA LEU A 170 -10.95 -6.31 26.69
C LEU A 170 -9.94 -5.15 26.83
N ALA A 171 -10.17 -4.03 26.15
CA ALA A 171 -9.21 -2.92 26.08
C ALA A 171 -9.15 -2.06 27.36
N ASN A 172 -10.18 -2.08 28.19
CA ASN A 172 -10.23 -1.34 29.46
C ASN A 172 -10.10 -2.28 30.69
N GLY A 173 -9.84 -3.56 30.48
CA GLY A 173 -9.58 -4.53 31.55
C GLY A 173 -8.30 -4.21 32.33
N VAL A 174 -8.24 -4.63 33.58
CA VAL A 174 -7.03 -4.52 34.40
C VAL A 174 -6.18 -5.79 34.17
N SER A 175 -5.53 -5.88 33.03
CA SER A 175 -4.63 -7.00 32.77
C SER A 175 -3.18 -6.49 32.67
N ARG A 176 -2.30 -7.03 33.53
CA ARG A 176 -0.86 -6.94 33.33
C ARG A 176 -0.46 -8.07 32.38
N PHE A 177 -0.58 -7.82 31.10
CA PHE A 177 -0.09 -8.76 30.10
C PHE A 177 1.41 -8.51 29.84
N GLU A 178 2.21 -9.54 30.04
CA GLU A 178 3.63 -9.51 29.71
C GLU A 178 3.79 -9.88 28.22
N ALA A 179 4.41 -8.98 27.45
CA ALA A 179 4.59 -9.20 26.03
C ALA A 179 5.52 -10.39 25.76
N ALA A 180 5.18 -11.19 24.76
CA ALA A 180 5.98 -12.33 24.34
C ALA A 180 7.35 -11.87 23.85
N VAL A 181 8.38 -12.61 24.24
CA VAL A 181 9.73 -12.45 23.68
C VAL A 181 9.75 -13.13 22.33
N THR A 182 9.79 -12.33 21.27
CA THR A 182 9.78 -12.82 19.88
C THR A 182 11.11 -12.56 19.20
N LYS A 183 11.48 -13.45 18.26
CA LYS A 183 12.61 -13.26 17.34
C LYS A 183 12.17 -12.43 16.13
N PRO A 184 13.11 -11.79 15.42
CA PRO A 184 12.79 -11.03 14.20
C PRO A 184 12.08 -11.83 13.12
N ASP A 185 12.37 -13.12 13.00
CA ASP A 185 11.75 -14.03 12.01
C ASP A 185 10.48 -14.75 12.53
N ASP A 186 10.10 -14.57 13.80
CA ASP A 186 8.84 -15.14 14.27
C ASP A 186 7.67 -14.49 13.51
N PRO A 187 6.67 -15.27 13.07
CA PRO A 187 5.50 -14.77 12.35
C PRO A 187 4.76 -13.67 13.13
N ALA A 188 4.44 -12.57 12.46
CA ALA A 188 3.77 -11.42 13.09
C ALA A 188 2.61 -10.87 12.28
N LEU A 189 2.68 -10.91 10.96
CA LEU A 189 1.74 -10.24 10.07
C LEU A 189 1.49 -11.09 8.83
N MET A 190 0.23 -11.22 8.42
CA MET A 190 -0.16 -11.88 7.17
C MET A 190 -1.05 -10.95 6.37
N ILE A 191 -0.63 -10.60 5.15
CA ILE A 191 -1.41 -9.76 4.23
C ILE A 191 -1.75 -10.57 2.99
N TYR A 192 -3.04 -10.66 2.67
CA TYR A 192 -3.49 -11.35 1.45
C TYR A 192 -3.26 -10.48 0.22
N THR A 193 -2.58 -11.05 -0.76
CA THR A 193 -2.39 -10.45 -2.08
C THR A 193 -3.43 -10.98 -3.05
N SER A 194 -3.95 -10.12 -3.93
CA SER A 194 -4.72 -10.56 -5.09
C SER A 194 -3.73 -11.10 -6.12
N GLY A 195 -3.54 -12.41 -6.17
CA GLY A 195 -2.74 -13.02 -7.22
C GLY A 195 -3.28 -12.70 -8.61
N THR A 196 -2.40 -12.46 -9.59
CA THR A 196 -2.80 -12.31 -11.01
C THR A 196 -3.35 -13.61 -11.57
N THR A 197 -2.94 -14.74 -10.99
CA THR A 197 -3.37 -16.08 -11.35
C THR A 197 -3.75 -16.86 -10.09
N GLY A 198 -5.01 -17.29 -10.00
CA GLY A 198 -5.52 -18.13 -8.92
C GLY A 198 -6.05 -17.35 -7.69
N PRO A 199 -6.37 -18.08 -6.60
CA PRO A 199 -6.92 -17.49 -5.39
C PRO A 199 -5.92 -16.57 -4.67
N PRO A 200 -6.40 -15.64 -3.82
CA PRO A 200 -5.55 -14.81 -3.00
C PRO A 200 -4.61 -15.63 -2.11
N LYS A 201 -3.37 -15.15 -1.91
CA LYS A 201 -2.36 -15.82 -1.09
C LYS A 201 -1.99 -14.95 0.10
N GLY A 202 -1.87 -15.55 1.27
CA GLY A 202 -1.41 -14.88 2.49
C GLY A 202 0.12 -14.74 2.49
N ALA A 203 0.64 -13.54 2.28
CA ALA A 203 2.07 -13.25 2.43
C ALA A 203 2.38 -13.10 3.93
N LEU A 204 3.16 -14.03 4.48
CA LEU A 204 3.52 -14.08 5.89
C LEU A 204 4.81 -13.30 6.15
N HIS A 205 4.80 -12.44 7.15
CA HIS A 205 5.94 -11.62 7.55
C HIS A 205 6.33 -11.88 9.00
N GLY A 206 7.65 -11.87 9.25
CA GLY A 206 8.18 -11.85 10.60
C GLY A 206 8.17 -10.44 11.20
N HIS A 207 8.41 -10.36 12.51
CA HIS A 207 8.51 -9.08 13.22
C HIS A 207 9.53 -8.11 12.57
N ARG A 208 10.62 -8.63 11.96
CA ARG A 208 11.65 -7.83 11.27
C ARG A 208 11.13 -6.98 10.12
N VAL A 209 9.93 -7.27 9.60
CA VAL A 209 9.34 -6.50 8.50
C VAL A 209 9.28 -5.02 8.82
N LEU A 210 8.96 -4.65 10.07
CA LEU A 210 8.97 -3.24 10.47
C LEU A 210 10.38 -2.65 10.36
N LEU A 211 11.40 -3.33 10.91
CA LEU A 211 12.79 -2.86 10.85
C LEU A 211 13.28 -2.68 9.41
N GLY A 212 12.87 -3.60 8.51
CA GLY A 212 13.19 -3.53 7.08
C GLY A 212 12.59 -2.30 6.39
N HIS A 213 11.45 -1.79 6.86
CA HIS A 213 10.79 -0.61 6.29
C HIS A 213 11.40 0.72 6.74
N LEU A 214 11.99 0.77 7.94
CA LEU A 214 12.40 2.04 8.56
C LEU A 214 13.39 2.86 7.72
N PRO A 215 14.43 2.28 7.08
CA PRO A 215 15.36 3.06 6.26
C PRO A 215 14.68 3.72 5.06
N GLY A 216 13.90 2.96 4.29
CA GLY A 216 13.15 3.49 3.16
C GLY A 216 12.14 4.55 3.59
N PHE A 217 11.41 4.32 4.68
CA PHE A 217 10.46 5.27 5.25
C PHE A 217 11.15 6.58 5.67
N GLN A 218 12.30 6.52 6.35
CA GLN A 218 13.07 7.72 6.67
C GLN A 218 13.59 8.43 5.43
N LEU A 219 13.98 7.69 4.41
CA LEU A 219 14.54 8.22 3.17
C LEU A 219 13.53 9.12 2.45
N HIS A 220 12.34 8.60 2.14
CA HIS A 220 11.34 9.37 1.40
C HIS A 220 10.60 10.42 2.26
N HIS A 221 10.73 10.35 3.59
CA HIS A 221 10.23 11.38 4.50
C HIS A 221 11.33 12.28 5.08
N HIS A 222 12.45 12.45 4.37
CA HIS A 222 13.54 13.38 4.69
C HIS A 222 14.02 13.21 6.13
N PHE A 223 14.49 12.00 6.47
CA PHE A 223 14.97 11.65 7.80
C PHE A 223 13.97 11.91 8.94
N LEU A 224 12.71 11.58 8.72
CA LEU A 224 11.70 11.56 9.79
C LEU A 224 12.24 10.75 11.00
N PRO A 225 12.04 11.17 12.28
CA PRO A 225 11.19 12.27 12.72
C PRO A 225 11.90 13.62 12.77
N GLN A 226 11.15 14.67 12.45
CA GLN A 226 11.53 16.05 12.70
C GLN A 226 10.49 16.74 13.58
N SER A 227 10.84 17.88 14.17
CA SER A 227 9.92 18.64 15.04
C SER A 227 8.62 19.00 14.31
N GLY A 228 7.49 18.68 14.93
CA GLY A 228 6.16 18.95 14.40
C GLY A 228 5.68 17.94 13.35
N ASP A 229 6.45 16.91 13.01
CA ASP A 229 5.99 15.86 12.10
C ASP A 229 4.69 15.22 12.56
N ARG A 230 3.78 15.02 11.63
CA ARG A 230 2.48 14.40 11.80
C ARG A 230 2.09 13.70 10.52
N MET A 231 1.83 12.40 10.62
CA MET A 231 1.58 11.53 9.49
C MET A 231 0.09 11.38 9.20
N TRP A 232 -0.25 11.40 7.92
CA TRP A 232 -1.59 11.05 7.43
C TRP A 232 -1.52 10.23 6.14
N THR A 233 -2.51 9.36 5.96
CA THR A 233 -2.72 8.63 4.71
C THR A 233 -4.21 8.37 4.46
N PRO A 234 -4.72 8.53 3.24
CA PRO A 234 -6.03 8.01 2.87
C PRO A 234 -6.05 6.49 2.74
N ALA A 235 -4.88 5.84 2.54
CA ALA A 235 -4.78 4.40 2.38
C ALA A 235 -5.28 3.64 3.63
N ASP A 236 -5.95 2.51 3.40
CA ASP A 236 -6.45 1.64 4.47
C ASP A 236 -5.28 0.90 5.13
N TRP A 237 -5.34 0.75 6.47
CA TRP A 237 -4.35 0.00 7.25
C TRP A 237 -4.47 -1.52 7.09
N ALA A 238 -5.47 -2.01 6.40
CA ALA A 238 -5.56 -3.40 5.97
C ALA A 238 -4.55 -3.80 4.88
N TRP A 239 -3.87 -2.81 4.27
CA TRP A 239 -2.89 -3.01 3.22
C TRP A 239 -1.50 -2.58 3.66
N ALA A 240 -0.48 -3.21 3.04
CA ALA A 240 0.92 -2.88 3.31
C ALA A 240 1.20 -1.38 3.23
N GLY A 241 0.61 -0.68 2.26
CA GLY A 241 0.77 0.77 2.10
C GLY A 241 0.36 1.58 3.32
N GLY A 242 -0.89 1.43 3.79
CA GLY A 242 -1.37 2.16 4.96
C GLY A 242 -0.73 1.72 6.27
N LEU A 243 -0.48 0.42 6.42
CA LEU A 243 0.06 -0.17 7.64
C LEU A 243 1.57 0.07 7.80
N LEU A 244 2.35 -0.27 6.75
CA LEU A 244 3.81 -0.32 6.79
C LEU A 244 4.48 0.94 6.20
N ASN A 245 3.74 1.79 5.48
CA ASN A 245 4.26 3.07 4.96
C ASN A 245 3.65 4.28 5.66
N ALA A 246 2.83 4.08 6.70
CA ALA A 246 2.30 5.18 7.50
C ALA A 246 2.17 4.80 8.98
N LEU A 247 1.30 3.84 9.36
CA LEU A 247 0.97 3.59 10.77
C LEU A 247 2.17 3.13 11.59
N LEU A 248 2.67 1.92 11.34
CA LEU A 248 3.66 1.28 12.20
C LEU A 248 5.01 2.02 12.23
N PRO A 249 5.58 2.49 11.10
CA PRO A 249 6.81 3.26 11.13
C PRO A 249 6.67 4.59 11.87
N SER A 250 5.56 5.30 11.71
CA SER A 250 5.32 6.55 12.45
C SER A 250 5.23 6.33 13.95
N LEU A 251 4.49 5.30 14.38
CA LEU A 251 4.41 4.92 15.78
C LEU A 251 5.78 4.53 16.35
N PHE A 252 6.59 3.79 15.56
CA PHE A 252 7.96 3.45 15.96
C PHE A 252 8.83 4.69 16.20
N PHE A 253 8.70 5.70 15.34
CA PHE A 253 9.45 6.95 15.46
C PHE A 253 8.84 7.99 16.42
N GLY A 254 7.71 7.70 17.03
CA GLY A 254 7.02 8.62 17.93
C GLY A 254 6.34 9.79 17.21
N VAL A 255 5.97 9.61 15.95
CA VAL A 255 5.25 10.59 15.14
C VAL A 255 3.76 10.30 15.21
N PRO A 256 2.92 11.30 15.59
CA PRO A 256 1.47 11.11 15.61
C PRO A 256 0.91 10.76 14.25
N VAL A 257 -0.01 9.77 14.22
CA VAL A 257 -0.73 9.37 13.01
C VAL A 257 -2.17 9.84 13.09
N VAL A 258 -2.65 10.49 12.04
CA VAL A 258 -4.04 10.96 11.93
C VAL A 258 -4.87 9.93 11.17
N SER A 259 -5.98 9.51 11.77
CA SER A 259 -7.02 8.67 11.16
C SER A 259 -8.29 9.46 10.86
N SER A 260 -9.10 8.97 9.94
CA SER A 260 -10.42 9.51 9.62
C SER A 260 -11.34 8.39 9.12
N LEU A 261 -12.64 8.48 9.37
CA LEU A 261 -13.64 7.47 8.99
C LEU A 261 -14.25 7.70 7.58
N ALA A 262 -13.57 8.35 6.68
CA ALA A 262 -14.09 8.55 5.32
C ALA A 262 -14.27 7.21 4.59
N GLN A 263 -15.50 6.86 4.20
CA GLN A 263 -15.81 5.64 3.43
C GLN A 263 -15.38 5.74 1.96
N LYS A 264 -15.42 6.95 1.40
CA LYS A 264 -14.94 7.25 0.05
C LYS A 264 -13.95 8.39 0.12
N PHE A 265 -12.96 8.36 -0.78
CA PHE A 265 -12.02 9.46 -0.90
C PHE A 265 -12.73 10.70 -1.44
N ASP A 266 -12.64 11.78 -0.71
CA ASP A 266 -13.10 13.11 -1.09
C ASP A 266 -11.92 14.09 -1.04
N ALA A 267 -11.68 14.80 -2.15
CA ALA A 267 -10.54 15.67 -2.31
C ALA A 267 -10.58 16.89 -1.38
N HIS A 268 -11.76 17.50 -1.19
CA HIS A 268 -11.94 18.63 -0.28
C HIS A 268 -11.76 18.21 1.17
N MET A 269 -12.31 17.06 1.55
CA MET A 269 -12.12 16.49 2.88
C MET A 269 -10.64 16.17 3.15
N ALA A 270 -9.92 15.62 2.16
CA ALA A 270 -8.50 15.34 2.29
C ALA A 270 -7.69 16.62 2.56
N PHE A 271 -7.98 17.71 1.85
CA PHE A 271 -7.34 19.01 2.10
C PHE A 271 -7.72 19.60 3.46
N ARG A 272 -8.98 19.48 3.90
CA ARG A 272 -9.39 19.87 5.25
C ARG A 272 -8.63 19.11 6.33
N ILE A 273 -8.48 17.79 6.20
CA ILE A 273 -7.69 16.99 7.13
C ILE A 273 -6.24 17.48 7.18
N MET A 274 -5.63 17.72 6.01
CA MET A 274 -4.26 18.22 5.94
C MET A 274 -4.07 19.58 6.61
N GLU A 275 -5.05 20.48 6.48
CA GLU A 275 -5.04 21.80 7.09
C GLU A 275 -5.35 21.74 8.59
N GLU A 276 -6.53 21.21 8.98
CA GLU A 276 -7.05 21.26 10.36
C GLU A 276 -6.21 20.40 11.32
N MET A 277 -5.62 19.33 10.83
CA MET A 277 -4.76 18.45 11.61
C MET A 277 -3.26 18.77 11.48
N ASP A 278 -2.89 19.88 10.84
CA ASP A 278 -1.50 20.29 10.64
C ASP A 278 -0.62 19.15 10.07
N ILE A 279 -1.07 18.48 9.03
CA ILE A 279 -0.33 17.37 8.44
C ILE A 279 0.96 17.86 7.79
N ARG A 280 2.08 17.27 8.20
CA ARG A 280 3.41 17.57 7.65
C ARG A 280 3.97 16.45 6.78
N ASN A 281 3.51 15.24 7.01
CA ASN A 281 3.97 14.06 6.30
C ASN A 281 2.77 13.28 5.78
N ALA A 282 2.75 12.96 4.51
CA ALA A 282 1.66 12.18 3.95
C ALA A 282 2.18 11.04 3.06
N PHE A 283 1.50 9.89 3.13
CA PHE A 283 1.57 8.86 2.11
C PHE A 283 0.24 8.86 1.35
N ILE A 284 0.26 9.24 0.08
CA ILE A 284 -0.95 9.33 -0.76
C ILE A 284 -0.74 8.51 -2.04
N PRO A 285 -1.50 7.43 -2.26
CA PRO A 285 -1.41 6.63 -3.48
C PRO A 285 -1.67 7.48 -4.75
N PRO A 286 -1.07 7.13 -5.91
CA PRO A 286 -1.19 7.91 -7.15
C PRO A 286 -2.64 8.17 -7.58
N THR A 287 -3.52 7.19 -7.48
CA THR A 287 -4.95 7.39 -7.78
C THR A 287 -5.58 8.47 -6.90
N ALA A 288 -5.28 8.52 -5.60
CA ALA A 288 -5.78 9.57 -4.71
C ALA A 288 -5.17 10.94 -5.04
N LEU A 289 -3.88 11.00 -5.42
CA LEU A 289 -3.25 12.23 -5.91
C LEU A 289 -3.92 12.77 -7.19
N ARG A 290 -4.27 11.87 -8.13
CA ARG A 290 -5.02 12.26 -9.33
C ARG A 290 -6.41 12.82 -8.99
N LEU A 291 -7.08 12.27 -7.98
CA LEU A 291 -8.37 12.80 -7.51
C LEU A 291 -8.21 14.17 -6.84
N LEU A 292 -7.11 14.44 -6.13
CA LEU A 292 -6.83 15.77 -5.57
C LEU A 292 -6.71 16.86 -6.64
N LYS A 293 -6.33 16.51 -7.87
CA LYS A 293 -6.26 17.45 -9.02
C LYS A 293 -7.60 18.11 -9.36
N SER A 294 -8.73 17.55 -8.90
CA SER A 294 -10.06 18.13 -9.09
C SER A 294 -10.25 19.46 -8.31
N VAL A 295 -9.42 19.71 -7.31
CA VAL A 295 -9.48 20.97 -6.53
C VAL A 295 -8.52 21.98 -7.13
N GLU A 296 -9.06 23.03 -7.71
CA GLU A 296 -8.28 24.12 -8.28
C GLU A 296 -7.60 24.95 -7.20
N ARG A 297 -6.33 25.30 -7.43
CA ARG A 297 -5.51 26.18 -6.59
C ARG A 297 -5.58 25.80 -5.09
N PRO A 298 -5.27 24.55 -4.70
CA PRO A 298 -5.48 24.07 -3.33
C PRO A 298 -4.75 24.92 -2.29
N ARG A 299 -3.54 25.43 -2.56
CA ARG A 299 -2.78 26.29 -1.63
C ARG A 299 -3.39 27.68 -1.41
N GLN A 300 -4.30 28.14 -2.26
CA GLN A 300 -5.05 29.37 -2.04
C GLN A 300 -6.29 29.14 -1.18
N ARG A 301 -6.77 27.90 -1.10
CA ARG A 301 -7.98 27.52 -0.38
C ARG A 301 -7.70 26.89 0.98
N TYR A 302 -6.53 26.25 1.14
CA TYR A 302 -6.14 25.51 2.35
C TYR A 302 -4.72 25.89 2.78
N ALA A 303 -4.51 26.10 4.07
CA ALA A 303 -3.21 26.42 4.67
C ALA A 303 -2.36 25.14 4.87
N LEU A 304 -1.90 24.54 3.77
CA LEU A 304 -1.15 23.30 3.79
C LEU A 304 0.25 23.47 4.39
N LYS A 305 0.63 22.56 5.30
CA LYS A 305 1.94 22.53 5.98
C LYS A 305 2.78 21.29 5.60
N LEU A 306 2.48 20.66 4.48
CA LEU A 306 3.18 19.46 4.02
C LEU A 306 4.68 19.72 3.89
N ARG A 307 5.48 18.89 4.55
CA ARG A 307 6.94 18.85 4.45
C ARG A 307 7.42 17.73 3.53
N THR A 308 6.74 16.58 3.58
CA THR A 308 7.06 15.42 2.75
C THR A 308 5.79 14.74 2.25
N LEU A 309 5.86 14.25 1.02
CA LEU A 309 4.79 13.50 0.37
C LEU A 309 5.36 12.28 -0.33
N GLY A 310 5.06 11.11 0.21
CA GLY A 310 5.39 9.82 -0.39
C GLY A 310 4.24 9.28 -1.24
N SER A 311 4.54 8.58 -2.33
CA SER A 311 3.54 7.93 -3.18
C SER A 311 4.05 6.59 -3.70
N ALA A 312 3.21 5.58 -3.70
CA ALA A 312 3.54 4.23 -4.18
C ALA A 312 2.28 3.39 -4.44
N GLY A 313 2.50 2.19 -4.98
CA GLY A 313 1.46 1.19 -5.24
C GLY A 313 1.01 1.14 -6.70
N GLU A 314 1.21 2.21 -7.43
CA GLU A 314 1.05 2.36 -8.88
C GLU A 314 2.15 3.32 -9.36
N ALA A 315 2.38 3.40 -10.67
CA ALA A 315 3.23 4.44 -11.22
C ALA A 315 2.63 5.83 -10.95
N LEU A 316 3.43 6.72 -10.39
CA LEU A 316 3.01 8.10 -10.11
C LEU A 316 2.74 8.87 -11.41
N GLY A 317 3.64 8.72 -12.36
CA GLY A 317 3.67 9.46 -13.62
C GLY A 317 4.24 10.87 -13.49
N ARG A 318 4.86 11.33 -14.56
CA ARG A 318 5.48 12.66 -14.65
C ARG A 318 4.46 13.78 -14.44
N GLU A 319 3.30 13.65 -15.05
CA GLU A 319 2.24 14.67 -14.99
C GLU A 319 1.72 14.89 -13.56
N THR A 320 1.56 13.83 -12.78
CA THR A 320 1.10 13.93 -11.38
C THR A 320 2.20 14.50 -10.48
N PHE A 321 3.46 14.13 -10.74
CA PHE A 321 4.62 14.71 -10.06
C PHE A 321 4.70 16.23 -10.29
N GLU A 322 4.64 16.69 -11.55
CA GLU A 322 4.72 18.11 -11.90
C GLU A 322 3.52 18.92 -11.36
N TRP A 323 2.33 18.31 -11.33
CA TRP A 323 1.17 18.90 -10.69
C TRP A 323 1.40 19.14 -9.19
N ALA A 324 1.88 18.14 -8.48
CA ALA A 324 2.14 18.27 -7.04
C ALA A 324 3.19 19.35 -6.75
N LYS A 325 4.26 19.41 -7.55
CA LYS A 325 5.30 20.43 -7.45
C LYS A 325 4.72 21.83 -7.66
N ARG A 326 3.88 22.03 -8.69
CA ARG A 326 3.27 23.31 -9.03
C ARG A 326 2.17 23.72 -8.07
N GLU A 327 1.21 22.84 -7.78
CA GLU A 327 -0.02 23.17 -7.06
C GLU A 327 0.08 22.97 -5.54
N LEU A 328 0.84 21.96 -5.08
CA LEU A 328 1.06 21.70 -3.66
C LEU A 328 2.38 22.30 -3.16
N GLY A 329 3.30 22.66 -4.07
CA GLY A 329 4.62 23.20 -3.73
C GLY A 329 5.56 22.15 -3.13
N ILE A 330 5.34 20.86 -3.45
CA ILE A 330 6.11 19.75 -2.92
C ILE A 330 6.51 18.75 -4.01
N GLU A 331 7.73 18.27 -3.96
CA GLU A 331 8.18 17.16 -4.78
C GLU A 331 7.77 15.85 -4.13
N VAL A 332 7.12 14.97 -4.90
CA VAL A 332 6.66 13.67 -4.42
C VAL A 332 7.83 12.70 -4.42
N SER A 333 8.10 12.07 -3.30
CA SER A 333 8.99 10.93 -3.24
C SER A 333 8.24 9.67 -3.68
N GLU A 334 8.42 9.27 -4.94
CA GLU A 334 7.91 7.99 -5.42
C GLU A 334 8.76 6.87 -4.86
N PHE A 335 8.13 5.77 -4.43
CA PHE A 335 8.81 4.59 -3.98
C PHE A 335 8.09 3.31 -4.44
N TYR A 336 8.82 2.22 -4.47
CA TYR A 336 8.37 0.95 -5.01
C TYR A 336 8.61 -0.20 -4.06
N GLY A 337 7.68 -1.13 -4.12
CA GLY A 337 7.68 -2.41 -3.48
C GLY A 337 6.34 -3.10 -3.67
N GLN A 338 6.21 -4.27 -3.11
CA GLN A 338 4.98 -5.05 -3.12
C GLN A 338 4.75 -5.65 -1.73
N THR A 339 3.65 -6.35 -1.54
CA THR A 339 3.34 -6.97 -0.24
C THR A 339 4.48 -7.87 0.23
N GLU A 340 5.12 -8.61 -0.66
CA GLU A 340 6.22 -9.53 -0.37
C GLU A 340 7.55 -8.84 -0.03
N CYS A 341 7.75 -7.61 -0.48
CA CYS A 341 8.94 -6.77 -0.18
C CYS A 341 8.62 -5.31 -0.43
N ASN A 342 8.41 -4.53 0.60
CA ASN A 342 7.95 -3.15 0.46
C ASN A 342 9.09 -2.15 0.72
N ILE A 343 9.07 -1.00 -0.01
CA ILE A 343 10.06 0.10 0.04
C ILE A 343 11.49 -0.40 -0.24
N VAL A 344 11.69 -1.09 -1.34
CA VAL A 344 13.02 -1.53 -1.77
C VAL A 344 13.69 -0.57 -2.76
N ILE A 345 12.90 0.28 -3.43
CA ILE A 345 13.34 1.38 -4.28
C ILE A 345 12.62 2.64 -3.79
N SER A 346 13.31 3.78 -3.78
CA SER A 346 12.72 5.05 -3.34
C SER A 346 13.42 6.24 -3.98
N SER A 347 12.64 7.26 -4.33
CA SER A 347 13.14 8.62 -4.46
C SER A 347 13.50 9.15 -3.07
N ALA A 348 14.43 10.09 -3.04
CA ALA A 348 14.86 10.80 -1.84
C ALA A 348 14.99 12.28 -2.18
N THR A 349 13.84 12.96 -2.31
CA THR A 349 13.78 14.35 -2.76
C THR A 349 14.61 15.28 -1.86
N GLY A 350 14.69 14.97 -0.55
CA GLY A 350 15.55 15.69 0.38
C GLY A 350 17.06 15.52 0.18
N LEU A 351 17.47 14.54 -0.64
CA LEU A 351 18.87 14.30 -1.03
C LEU A 351 19.12 14.55 -2.52
N GLY A 352 18.17 15.17 -3.23
CA GLY A 352 18.26 15.40 -4.67
C GLY A 352 18.11 14.14 -5.52
N VAL A 353 17.75 12.99 -4.93
CA VAL A 353 17.49 11.74 -5.68
C VAL A 353 16.04 11.74 -6.13
N VAL A 354 15.78 12.38 -7.25
CA VAL A 354 14.46 12.49 -7.86
C VAL A 354 14.59 12.56 -9.38
N LYS A 355 13.78 11.76 -10.07
CA LYS A 355 13.68 11.75 -11.54
C LYS A 355 12.22 11.48 -11.88
N PRO A 356 11.48 12.48 -12.38
CA PRO A 356 10.06 12.31 -12.71
C PRO A 356 9.82 11.17 -13.69
N GLY A 357 8.89 10.25 -13.35
CA GLY A 357 8.62 9.03 -14.10
C GLY A 357 9.50 7.83 -13.72
N SER A 358 10.37 7.99 -12.71
CA SER A 358 11.17 6.91 -12.13
C SER A 358 10.69 6.61 -10.71
N MET A 359 10.79 5.35 -10.30
CA MET A 359 10.53 4.90 -8.92
C MET A 359 11.61 5.35 -7.92
N GLY A 360 12.72 5.92 -8.40
CA GLY A 360 13.90 6.27 -7.60
C GLY A 360 15.04 5.28 -7.75
N LYS A 361 15.89 5.20 -6.73
CA LYS A 361 17.05 4.29 -6.63
C LYS A 361 16.82 3.25 -5.52
N ALA A 362 17.67 2.21 -5.46
CA ALA A 362 17.58 1.20 -4.40
C ALA A 362 17.65 1.86 -3.02
N ALA A 363 16.74 1.54 -2.12
CA ALA A 363 16.76 2.09 -0.77
C ALA A 363 17.94 1.51 0.04
N PRO A 364 18.49 2.25 1.01
CA PRO A 364 19.67 1.81 1.77
C PRO A 364 19.47 0.44 2.42
N GLY A 365 20.43 -0.47 2.17
CA GLY A 365 20.43 -1.83 2.68
C GLY A 365 19.76 -2.87 1.80
N HIS A 366 19.02 -2.47 0.77
CA HIS A 366 18.37 -3.37 -0.19
C HIS A 366 19.25 -3.56 -1.43
N GLN A 367 19.33 -4.79 -1.92
CA GLN A 367 19.96 -5.12 -3.19
C GLN A 367 18.88 -5.38 -4.23
N VAL A 368 18.73 -4.43 -5.14
CA VAL A 368 17.73 -4.49 -6.22
C VAL A 368 18.44 -4.49 -7.55
N ALA A 369 17.98 -5.31 -8.50
CA ALA A 369 18.53 -5.38 -9.84
C ALA A 369 17.43 -5.67 -10.88
N ILE A 370 17.76 -5.42 -12.13
CA ILE A 370 17.02 -5.91 -13.29
C ILE A 370 17.69 -7.23 -13.72
N ILE A 371 16.91 -8.31 -13.79
CA ILE A 371 17.40 -9.65 -14.11
C ILE A 371 16.70 -10.24 -15.33
N ASP A 372 17.37 -11.19 -15.98
CA ASP A 372 16.77 -12.04 -17.00
C ASP A 372 16.06 -13.28 -16.40
N GLY A 373 15.47 -14.12 -17.25
CA GLY A 373 14.78 -15.36 -16.84
C GLY A 373 15.69 -16.42 -16.23
N GLN A 374 17.01 -16.26 -16.24
CA GLN A 374 18.01 -17.14 -15.62
C GLN A 374 18.60 -16.55 -14.33
N GLY A 375 18.11 -15.37 -13.91
CA GLY A 375 18.61 -14.67 -12.70
C GLY A 375 19.93 -13.92 -12.89
N ARG A 376 20.38 -13.69 -14.14
CA ARG A 376 21.57 -12.90 -14.42
C ARG A 376 21.18 -11.43 -14.42
N VAL A 377 22.00 -10.61 -13.75
CA VAL A 377 21.81 -9.16 -13.72
C VAL A 377 22.06 -8.57 -15.11
N LEU A 378 21.13 -7.79 -15.61
CA LEU A 378 21.19 -7.13 -16.89
C LEU A 378 21.93 -5.79 -16.79
N PRO A 379 22.59 -5.34 -17.89
CA PRO A 379 23.23 -4.03 -17.94
C PRO A 379 22.20 -2.88 -17.89
N ALA A 380 22.68 -1.68 -17.57
CA ALA A 380 21.86 -0.46 -17.61
C ALA A 380 21.21 -0.30 -18.98
N GLY A 381 19.97 0.17 -19.02
CA GLY A 381 19.15 0.35 -20.21
C GLY A 381 18.45 -0.92 -20.71
N ALA A 382 18.78 -2.10 -20.21
CA ALA A 382 18.10 -3.34 -20.58
C ALA A 382 16.81 -3.52 -19.79
N VAL A 383 15.73 -3.91 -20.49
CA VAL A 383 14.44 -4.25 -19.89
C VAL A 383 14.49 -5.68 -19.37
N GLY A 384 14.06 -5.88 -18.12
CA GLY A 384 13.96 -7.19 -17.49
C GLY A 384 13.14 -7.13 -16.23
N GLN A 385 13.16 -8.21 -15.47
CA GLN A 385 12.39 -8.33 -14.25
C GLN A 385 13.07 -7.59 -13.09
N VAL A 386 12.32 -6.76 -12.37
CA VAL A 386 12.77 -6.17 -11.10
C VAL A 386 12.88 -7.28 -10.07
N ALA A 387 14.02 -7.40 -9.42
CA ALA A 387 14.26 -8.45 -8.43
C ALA A 387 15.01 -7.92 -7.20
N VAL A 388 14.76 -8.55 -6.05
CA VAL A 388 15.33 -8.19 -4.76
C VAL A 388 16.13 -9.37 -4.23
N ARG A 389 17.39 -9.14 -3.85
CA ARG A 389 18.28 -10.20 -3.38
C ARG A 389 18.04 -10.55 -1.93
N ARG A 390 17.94 -11.85 -1.62
CA ARG A 390 17.91 -12.34 -0.25
C ARG A 390 19.33 -12.57 0.33
N PRO A 391 19.53 -12.53 1.67
CA PRO A 391 18.51 -12.20 2.66
C PRO A 391 18.21 -10.70 2.71
N ASP A 392 16.96 -10.35 2.95
CA ASP A 392 16.54 -8.96 3.12
C ASP A 392 15.51 -8.87 4.27
N PRO A 393 15.66 -7.93 5.23
CA PRO A 393 14.77 -7.85 6.37
C PRO A 393 13.31 -7.53 6.03
N VAL A 394 13.07 -6.84 4.92
CA VAL A 394 11.72 -6.49 4.49
C VAL A 394 11.00 -7.64 3.78
N MET A 395 11.77 -8.64 3.32
CA MET A 395 11.23 -9.75 2.55
C MET A 395 10.35 -10.65 3.41
N PHE A 396 9.22 -11.06 2.85
CA PHE A 396 8.27 -11.97 3.47
C PHE A 396 8.93 -13.32 3.85
N LEU A 397 8.33 -14.07 4.76
CA LEU A 397 8.79 -15.41 5.13
C LEU A 397 8.37 -16.46 4.09
N GLY A 398 7.27 -16.21 3.40
CA GLY A 398 6.69 -17.05 2.36
C GLY A 398 5.17 -16.87 2.29
N TYR A 399 4.54 -17.59 1.36
CA TYR A 399 3.08 -17.65 1.30
C TYR A 399 2.57 -18.72 2.27
N TRP A 400 1.60 -18.35 3.08
CA TRP A 400 0.96 -19.24 4.05
C TRP A 400 0.42 -20.50 3.40
N GLY A 401 0.83 -21.68 3.93
CA GLY A 401 0.39 -22.97 3.41
C GLY A 401 0.76 -23.27 1.95
N ASN A 402 1.60 -22.44 1.29
CA ASN A 402 1.89 -22.59 -0.14
C ASN A 402 3.39 -22.49 -0.46
N GLU A 403 4.10 -23.56 -0.13
CA GLU A 403 5.54 -23.66 -0.36
C GLU A 403 5.91 -23.62 -1.86
N GLN A 404 5.08 -24.19 -2.72
CA GLN A 404 5.31 -24.19 -4.16
C GLN A 404 5.28 -22.75 -4.72
N ALA A 405 4.26 -21.95 -4.35
CA ALA A 405 4.19 -20.56 -4.75
C ALA A 405 5.34 -19.73 -4.15
N THR A 406 5.77 -20.05 -2.93
CA THR A 406 6.93 -19.40 -2.30
C THR A 406 8.20 -19.68 -3.09
N LYS A 407 8.49 -20.93 -3.42
CA LYS A 407 9.66 -21.33 -4.23
C LYS A 407 9.64 -20.67 -5.61
N ALA A 408 8.47 -20.60 -6.25
CA ALA A 408 8.30 -19.98 -7.56
C ALA A 408 8.59 -18.48 -7.60
N LYS A 409 8.64 -17.82 -6.42
CA LYS A 409 9.03 -16.41 -6.31
C LYS A 409 10.54 -16.18 -6.47
N PHE A 410 11.35 -17.22 -6.50
CA PHE A 410 12.80 -17.08 -6.48
C PHE A 410 13.47 -17.68 -7.72
N ILE A 411 14.46 -16.98 -8.25
CA ILE A 411 15.45 -17.48 -9.21
C ILE A 411 16.82 -17.35 -8.52
N GLY A 412 17.33 -18.45 -8.01
CA GLY A 412 18.53 -18.43 -7.17
C GLY A 412 18.31 -17.60 -5.89
N ASP A 413 19.14 -16.58 -5.70
CA ASP A 413 19.02 -15.65 -4.56
C ASP A 413 18.10 -14.44 -4.84
N TRP A 414 17.57 -14.33 -6.03
CA TRP A 414 16.70 -13.22 -6.42
C TRP A 414 15.22 -13.56 -6.21
N MET A 415 14.56 -12.78 -5.36
CA MET A 415 13.10 -12.78 -5.32
C MET A 415 12.57 -11.95 -6.49
N THR A 416 11.77 -12.57 -7.32
CA THR A 416 11.15 -11.94 -8.49
C THR A 416 9.89 -11.19 -8.10
N THR A 417 9.71 -10.00 -8.63
CA THR A 417 8.52 -9.18 -8.33
C THR A 417 7.34 -9.48 -9.25
N GLY A 418 7.60 -9.99 -10.46
CA GLY A 418 6.62 -10.10 -11.54
C GLY A 418 6.38 -8.76 -12.24
N ASP A 419 7.24 -7.79 -11.96
CA ASP A 419 7.21 -6.46 -12.56
C ASP A 419 8.41 -6.27 -13.47
N GLN A 420 8.18 -5.79 -14.69
CA GLN A 420 9.23 -5.43 -15.65
C GLN A 420 9.68 -3.99 -15.38
N GLY A 421 10.96 -3.76 -15.54
CA GLY A 421 11.55 -2.44 -15.37
C GLY A 421 12.88 -2.31 -16.11
N VAL A 422 13.44 -1.13 -16.03
CA VAL A 422 14.76 -0.80 -16.54
C VAL A 422 15.51 0.01 -15.47
N MET A 423 16.81 -0.20 -15.37
CA MET A 423 17.68 0.64 -14.56
C MET A 423 18.61 1.42 -15.51
N ASP A 424 18.69 2.73 -15.33
CA ASP A 424 19.59 3.55 -16.14
C ASP A 424 21.02 3.59 -15.58
N GLU A 425 21.93 4.27 -16.28
CA GLU A 425 23.34 4.40 -15.89
C GLU A 425 23.54 5.16 -14.58
N GLU A 426 22.57 5.99 -14.18
CA GLU A 426 22.59 6.73 -12.91
C GLU A 426 22.02 5.90 -11.75
N GLY A 427 21.50 4.68 -12.01
CA GLY A 427 20.89 3.78 -11.03
C GLY A 427 19.42 4.06 -10.71
N TYR A 428 18.72 4.85 -11.53
CA TYR A 428 17.29 5.04 -11.38
C TYR A 428 16.51 3.89 -12.04
N PHE A 429 15.54 3.38 -11.31
CA PHE A 429 14.63 2.35 -11.80
C PHE A 429 13.35 2.98 -12.36
N THR A 430 12.97 2.57 -13.55
CA THR A 430 11.70 2.92 -14.18
C THR A 430 10.83 1.69 -14.29
N PHE A 431 9.57 1.79 -13.84
CA PHE A 431 8.57 0.74 -13.97
C PHE A 431 8.07 0.69 -15.41
N PHE A 432 8.11 -0.49 -16.02
CA PHE A 432 7.65 -0.69 -17.37
C PHE A 432 6.24 -1.28 -17.46
N GLY A 433 5.92 -2.18 -16.55
CA GLY A 433 4.62 -2.84 -16.47
C GLY A 433 4.73 -4.15 -15.69
N ARG A 434 3.60 -4.76 -15.41
CA ARG A 434 3.58 -6.15 -14.94
C ARG A 434 3.85 -7.08 -16.12
N ASP A 435 4.44 -8.25 -15.85
CA ASP A 435 4.68 -9.27 -16.89
C ASP A 435 3.41 -9.60 -17.69
N ASP A 436 2.25 -9.62 -17.03
CA ASP A 436 0.94 -9.92 -17.61
C ASP A 436 0.18 -8.69 -18.15
N ASP A 437 0.68 -7.47 -17.92
CA ASP A 437 0.06 -6.21 -18.39
C ASP A 437 0.81 -5.57 -19.57
N VAL A 438 2.04 -5.99 -19.84
CA VAL A 438 2.83 -5.49 -20.97
C VAL A 438 2.13 -5.81 -22.30
N ILE A 439 1.89 -4.80 -23.10
CA ILE A 439 1.22 -4.90 -24.40
C ILE A 439 2.27 -5.27 -25.46
N THR A 440 2.05 -6.38 -26.16
CA THR A 440 2.94 -6.81 -27.24
C THR A 440 2.36 -6.43 -28.60
N SER A 441 2.82 -5.34 -29.19
CA SER A 441 2.32 -4.85 -30.46
C SER A 441 3.41 -4.76 -31.53
N SER A 442 3.25 -5.48 -32.63
CA SER A 442 4.20 -5.49 -33.77
C SER A 442 5.65 -5.75 -33.34
N GLY A 443 5.88 -6.60 -32.34
CA GLY A 443 7.21 -6.92 -31.79
C GLY A 443 7.71 -5.93 -30.73
N TYR A 444 7.02 -4.83 -30.50
CA TYR A 444 7.31 -3.90 -29.40
C TYR A 444 6.66 -4.37 -28.11
N ARG A 445 7.39 -4.23 -27.00
CA ARG A 445 6.85 -4.39 -25.63
C ARG A 445 6.53 -3.01 -25.09
N ILE A 446 5.26 -2.73 -24.87
CA ILE A 446 4.73 -1.41 -24.51
C ILE A 446 4.22 -1.46 -23.08
N GLY A 447 4.76 -0.63 -22.23
CA GLY A 447 4.27 -0.45 -20.85
C GLY A 447 3.00 0.41 -20.84
N PRO A 448 1.91 -0.06 -20.23
CA PRO A 448 0.67 0.73 -20.17
C PRO A 448 0.83 2.04 -19.39
N GLY A 449 1.79 2.11 -18.45
CA GLY A 449 1.99 3.25 -17.57
C GLY A 449 2.30 4.56 -18.29
N GLU A 450 3.18 4.56 -19.29
CA GLU A 450 3.53 5.77 -20.07
C GLU A 450 2.34 6.32 -20.84
N ILE A 451 1.52 5.41 -21.39
CA ILE A 451 0.30 5.78 -22.11
C ILE A 451 -0.71 6.40 -21.15
N GLU A 452 -0.91 5.78 -20.00
CA GLU A 452 -1.83 6.24 -18.95
C GLU A 452 -1.42 7.60 -18.39
N ASP A 453 -0.13 7.81 -18.17
CA ASP A 453 0.42 9.10 -17.74
C ASP A 453 0.21 10.19 -18.79
N CYS A 454 0.49 9.90 -20.05
CA CYS A 454 0.23 10.83 -21.15
C CYS A 454 -1.27 11.18 -21.26
N LEU A 455 -2.15 10.18 -21.12
CA LEU A 455 -3.61 10.37 -21.12
C LEU A 455 -4.07 11.23 -19.93
N ALA A 456 -3.49 11.03 -18.74
CA ALA A 456 -3.81 11.80 -17.53
C ALA A 456 -3.48 13.30 -17.68
N GLY A 457 -2.56 13.66 -18.57
CA GLY A 457 -2.25 15.05 -18.92
C GLY A 457 -3.25 15.70 -19.87
N HIS A 458 -4.17 14.95 -20.48
CA HIS A 458 -5.15 15.50 -21.42
C HIS A 458 -6.25 16.30 -20.70
N PRO A 459 -6.64 17.51 -21.17
CA PRO A 459 -7.63 18.37 -20.51
C PRO A 459 -8.97 17.70 -20.21
N HIS A 460 -9.41 16.78 -21.06
CA HIS A 460 -10.72 16.12 -20.97
C HIS A 460 -10.70 14.80 -20.19
N VAL A 461 -9.52 14.25 -19.85
CA VAL A 461 -9.39 12.95 -19.20
C VAL A 461 -9.37 13.12 -17.68
N GLN A 462 -10.19 12.34 -16.98
CA GLN A 462 -10.18 12.22 -15.52
C GLN A 462 -9.33 11.03 -15.07
N LEU A 463 -9.57 9.85 -15.65
CA LEU A 463 -8.83 8.62 -15.41
C LEU A 463 -8.71 7.85 -16.72
N ALA A 464 -7.64 7.08 -16.87
CA ALA A 464 -7.47 6.20 -18.03
C ALA A 464 -6.75 4.90 -17.63
N ALA A 465 -7.00 3.84 -18.40
CA ALA A 465 -6.27 2.58 -18.32
C ALA A 465 -6.01 2.06 -19.73
N ALA A 466 -4.78 1.62 -20.00
CA ALA A 466 -4.37 1.04 -21.26
C ALA A 466 -4.17 -0.47 -21.14
N VAL A 467 -4.63 -1.22 -22.15
CA VAL A 467 -4.48 -2.67 -22.24
C VAL A 467 -4.22 -3.11 -23.68
N GLY A 468 -3.64 -4.30 -23.84
CA GLY A 468 -3.58 -5.00 -25.12
C GLY A 468 -4.97 -5.52 -25.51
N LYS A 469 -5.39 -5.25 -26.76
CA LYS A 469 -6.51 -5.90 -27.40
C LYS A 469 -5.96 -6.81 -28.50
N PRO A 470 -6.34 -8.09 -28.55
CA PRO A 470 -5.87 -9.01 -29.58
C PRO A 470 -6.10 -8.48 -30.99
N ASP A 471 -5.08 -8.57 -31.85
CA ASP A 471 -5.10 -8.12 -33.23
C ASP A 471 -4.41 -9.16 -34.13
N PRO A 472 -5.02 -9.57 -35.25
CA PRO A 472 -4.52 -10.66 -36.08
C PRO A 472 -3.19 -10.33 -36.80
N ILE A 473 -2.84 -9.05 -36.97
CA ILE A 473 -1.64 -8.61 -37.67
C ILE A 473 -0.54 -8.22 -36.68
N ARG A 474 -0.90 -7.60 -35.56
CA ARG A 474 0.03 -6.95 -34.64
C ARG A 474 0.26 -7.73 -33.35
N THR A 475 -0.37 -8.88 -33.18
CA THR A 475 -0.53 -9.63 -31.93
C THR A 475 -1.52 -8.90 -31.01
N GLU A 476 -1.24 -7.64 -30.67
CA GLU A 476 -2.12 -6.76 -29.92
C GLU A 476 -2.06 -5.34 -30.46
N ILE A 477 -3.14 -4.59 -30.24
CA ILE A 477 -3.15 -3.13 -30.37
C ILE A 477 -3.37 -2.51 -29.00
N VAL A 478 -2.87 -1.30 -28.83
CA VAL A 478 -3.16 -0.51 -27.61
C VAL A 478 -4.61 -0.05 -27.65
N LYS A 479 -5.37 -0.42 -26.61
CA LYS A 479 -6.73 0.08 -26.35
C LYS A 479 -6.75 0.83 -25.04
N ALA A 480 -7.29 2.06 -25.03
CA ALA A 480 -7.48 2.85 -23.81
C ALA A 480 -8.96 2.87 -23.39
N PHE A 481 -9.20 2.62 -22.11
CA PHE A 481 -10.46 2.90 -21.44
C PHE A 481 -10.35 4.22 -20.70
N VAL A 482 -11.23 5.16 -21.00
CA VAL A 482 -11.11 6.56 -20.55
C VAL A 482 -12.37 6.99 -19.81
N VAL A 483 -12.20 7.51 -18.60
CA VAL A 483 -13.22 8.25 -17.86
C VAL A 483 -13.01 9.74 -18.16
N LEU A 484 -14.01 10.38 -18.71
CA LEU A 484 -13.97 11.81 -19.02
C LEU A 484 -14.27 12.66 -17.79
N LYS A 485 -13.75 13.88 -17.79
CA LYS A 485 -14.13 14.89 -16.77
C LYS A 485 -15.60 15.27 -16.91
N PRO A 486 -16.25 15.70 -15.82
CA PRO A 486 -17.63 16.18 -15.86
C PRO A 486 -17.84 17.27 -16.91
N GLY A 487 -18.92 17.16 -17.69
CA GLY A 487 -19.29 18.13 -18.74
C GLY A 487 -18.61 17.89 -20.10
N VAL A 488 -17.72 16.93 -20.23
CA VAL A 488 -17.12 16.55 -21.52
C VAL A 488 -17.99 15.48 -22.21
N ALA A 489 -18.39 15.73 -23.44
CA ALA A 489 -19.16 14.78 -24.22
C ALA A 489 -18.31 13.64 -24.78
N ALA A 490 -18.76 12.41 -24.62
CA ALA A 490 -18.19 11.25 -25.26
C ALA A 490 -18.56 11.25 -26.77
N GLY A 491 -17.56 11.02 -27.63
CA GLY A 491 -17.79 10.97 -29.09
C GLY A 491 -16.52 10.74 -29.86
N GLU A 492 -16.64 10.49 -31.16
CA GLU A 492 -15.48 10.22 -32.03
C GLU A 492 -14.52 11.43 -32.12
N GLU A 493 -15.03 12.65 -32.09
CA GLU A 493 -14.20 13.86 -32.07
C GLU A 493 -13.33 13.92 -30.82
N THR A 494 -13.89 13.67 -29.63
CA THR A 494 -13.15 13.59 -28.36
C THR A 494 -12.15 12.45 -28.39
N ALA A 495 -12.51 11.28 -28.92
CA ALA A 495 -11.61 10.14 -29.05
C ALA A 495 -10.44 10.44 -30.02
N ALA A 496 -10.72 11.08 -31.15
CA ALA A 496 -9.70 11.49 -32.11
C ALA A 496 -8.71 12.50 -31.50
N GLY A 497 -9.21 13.50 -30.77
CA GLY A 497 -8.39 14.46 -30.05
C GLY A 497 -7.47 13.82 -29.00
N ILE A 498 -7.99 12.85 -28.24
CA ILE A 498 -7.20 12.12 -27.25
C ILE A 498 -6.14 11.22 -27.94
N ARG A 499 -6.48 10.54 -29.04
CA ARG A 499 -5.50 9.75 -29.83
C ARG A 499 -4.38 10.62 -30.36
N GLU A 500 -4.72 11.77 -30.95
CA GLU A 500 -3.74 12.71 -31.50
C GLU A 500 -2.86 13.31 -30.40
N TRP A 501 -3.41 13.57 -29.21
CA TRP A 501 -2.66 14.01 -28.05
C TRP A 501 -1.55 13.04 -27.67
N VAL A 502 -1.86 11.74 -27.58
CA VAL A 502 -0.88 10.70 -27.23
C VAL A 502 0.13 10.52 -28.37
N LYS A 503 -0.34 10.45 -29.62
CA LYS A 503 0.49 10.26 -30.80
C LYS A 503 1.55 11.36 -30.97
N ASN A 504 1.20 12.61 -30.60
CA ASN A 504 2.11 13.75 -30.71
C ASN A 504 3.12 13.84 -29.54
N ARG A 505 2.94 13.04 -28.48
CA ARG A 505 3.77 13.08 -27.27
C ARG A 505 4.56 11.81 -27.02
N LEU A 506 4.05 10.68 -27.46
CA LEU A 506 4.70 9.37 -27.37
C LEU A 506 5.06 8.87 -28.77
N SER A 507 5.62 7.66 -28.85
CA SER A 507 6.03 7.09 -30.12
C SER A 507 4.85 6.50 -30.91
N MET A 508 5.06 6.27 -32.21
CA MET A 508 4.04 5.78 -33.16
C MET A 508 3.51 4.38 -32.85
N HIS A 509 4.16 3.62 -31.97
CA HIS A 509 3.70 2.30 -31.55
C HIS A 509 2.93 2.33 -30.22
N GLU A 510 3.00 3.42 -29.44
CA GLU A 510 2.41 3.55 -28.12
C GLU A 510 1.02 4.20 -28.08
N TYR A 511 0.63 4.94 -29.13
CA TYR A 511 -0.65 5.61 -29.09
C TYR A 511 -1.84 4.61 -29.16
N PRO A 512 -2.94 4.87 -28.42
CA PRO A 512 -4.12 4.03 -28.45
C PRO A 512 -4.77 4.02 -29.83
N ARG A 513 -4.89 2.84 -30.43
CA ARG A 513 -5.65 2.70 -31.69
C ARG A 513 -7.13 2.71 -31.46
N GLU A 514 -7.57 2.30 -30.29
CA GLU A 514 -8.95 2.34 -29.85
C GLU A 514 -9.09 3.06 -28.51
N ILE A 515 -10.15 3.88 -28.39
CA ILE A 515 -10.55 4.51 -27.14
C ILE A 515 -11.99 4.09 -26.85
N ALA A 516 -12.21 3.62 -25.63
CA ALA A 516 -13.55 3.33 -25.12
C ALA A 516 -13.84 4.26 -23.94
N PHE A 517 -14.90 5.06 -24.02
CA PHE A 517 -15.35 5.85 -22.89
C PHE A 517 -16.15 4.99 -21.92
N VAL A 518 -15.88 5.15 -20.65
CA VAL A 518 -16.53 4.40 -19.54
C VAL A 518 -16.85 5.35 -18.40
N ASP A 519 -17.91 5.05 -17.65
CA ASP A 519 -18.30 5.86 -16.49
C ASP A 519 -17.32 5.68 -15.31
N SER A 520 -16.73 4.48 -15.21
CA SER A 520 -15.74 4.15 -14.18
C SER A 520 -14.83 3.02 -14.64
N LEU A 521 -13.62 2.97 -14.06
CA LEU A 521 -12.70 1.85 -14.25
C LEU A 521 -12.91 0.81 -13.13
N PRO A 522 -12.77 -0.51 -13.44
CA PRO A 522 -12.80 -1.53 -12.41
C PRO A 522 -11.58 -1.38 -11.49
N MET A 523 -11.82 -1.23 -10.19
CA MET A 523 -10.79 -0.98 -9.19
C MET A 523 -10.73 -2.11 -8.18
N THR A 524 -9.53 -2.38 -7.67
CA THR A 524 -9.35 -3.19 -6.48
C THR A 524 -9.83 -2.43 -5.24
N THR A 525 -9.98 -3.13 -4.11
CA THR A 525 -10.26 -2.50 -2.82
C THR A 525 -9.15 -1.55 -2.34
N SER A 526 -7.94 -1.68 -2.88
CA SER A 526 -6.81 -0.76 -2.64
C SER A 526 -6.76 0.42 -3.62
N GLY A 527 -7.72 0.56 -4.54
CA GLY A 527 -7.81 1.66 -5.51
C GLY A 527 -6.98 1.47 -6.78
N LYS A 528 -6.50 0.25 -7.07
CA LYS A 528 -5.74 -0.05 -8.30
C LYS A 528 -6.67 -0.54 -9.41
N VAL A 529 -6.38 -0.16 -10.65
CA VAL A 529 -7.12 -0.63 -11.83
C VAL A 529 -6.94 -2.15 -12.01
N ILE A 530 -8.05 -2.87 -12.16
CA ILE A 530 -8.07 -4.31 -12.45
C ILE A 530 -7.97 -4.51 -13.97
N ARG A 531 -6.74 -4.39 -14.54
CA ARG A 531 -6.52 -4.49 -16.00
C ARG A 531 -6.97 -5.82 -16.58
N ARG A 532 -6.93 -6.91 -15.82
CA ARG A 532 -7.43 -8.21 -16.26
C ARG A 532 -8.89 -8.14 -16.75
N LEU A 533 -9.76 -7.41 -16.05
CA LEU A 533 -11.17 -7.26 -16.47
C LEU A 533 -11.28 -6.43 -17.76
N LEU A 534 -10.45 -5.42 -17.91
CA LEU A 534 -10.39 -4.59 -19.11
C LEU A 534 -9.84 -5.38 -20.32
N ARG A 535 -8.80 -6.22 -20.12
CA ARG A 535 -8.30 -7.14 -21.16
C ARG A 535 -9.35 -8.15 -21.58
N GLN A 536 -10.09 -8.73 -20.63
CA GLN A 536 -11.19 -9.65 -20.95
C GLN A 536 -12.27 -8.96 -21.79
N LYS A 537 -12.64 -7.73 -21.45
CA LYS A 537 -13.58 -6.92 -22.23
C LYS A 537 -13.03 -6.63 -23.63
N ALA A 538 -11.79 -6.19 -23.75
CA ALA A 538 -11.14 -5.93 -25.02
C ALA A 538 -11.02 -7.18 -25.89
N ALA A 539 -10.68 -8.33 -25.31
CA ALA A 539 -10.61 -9.61 -26.02
C ALA A 539 -11.98 -10.13 -26.47
N ALA A 540 -13.04 -9.91 -25.69
CA ALA A 540 -14.40 -10.27 -26.11
C ALA A 540 -14.87 -9.48 -27.34
N GLU A 541 -14.48 -8.21 -27.45
CA GLU A 541 -14.76 -7.37 -28.61
C GLU A 541 -13.96 -7.74 -29.88
N ALA A 542 -12.81 -8.44 -29.71
CA ALA A 542 -11.99 -8.90 -30.84
C ALA A 542 -12.49 -10.20 -31.46
N ARG A 543 -13.39 -10.94 -30.78
CA ARG A 543 -14.00 -12.16 -31.35
C ARG A 543 -15.04 -11.77 -32.39
N PRO A 544 -14.99 -12.33 -33.63
CA PRO A 544 -16.07 -12.12 -34.58
C PRO A 544 -17.36 -12.62 -33.94
N SER A 545 -18.41 -11.80 -33.99
CA SER A 545 -19.78 -12.23 -33.67
C SER A 545 -20.10 -13.39 -34.61
N HIS A 546 -20.13 -14.62 -34.07
CA HIS A 546 -20.72 -15.74 -34.79
C HIS A 546 -22.19 -15.42 -34.92
N GLY A 547 -22.58 -14.91 -36.13
CA GLY A 547 -23.97 -14.80 -36.56
C GLY A 547 -24.57 -16.19 -36.83
#